data_f4ea0406d7c9db2fe37554029b4881eb
#
_entry.id   f4ea0406d7c9db2fe37554029b4881eb
#
_cell.length_a   1.000
_cell.length_b   1.000
_cell.length_c   1.000
_cell.angle_alpha   90.00
_cell.angle_beta   90.00
_cell.angle_gamma   90.00
#
_symmetry.space_group_name_H-M   'P 1'
#
loop_
_entity.id
_entity.type
_entity.pdbx_description
1 polymer ?
#
loop_
_entity_poly.entity_id
_entity_poly.type
_entity_poly.pdbx_seq_one_letter_code
_entity_poly.pdbx_strand_id
1 'polypeptide(L)'
;MSPSGFYAWRTRPESARTQEDRRLKVLMHASFTGGRGYYGSPRIQDDFLEWGEHVSRKRIIRLMQEEGLQARVRKRYKVTTDSDHDQPIADNLLQQDFTADRPNQRWVGDTSELRIGENGKAYLAVILDLYSRFVVGWAISAVNDRHLTIKALEMALKRRCPGLGLLHHSDQGSTYASEDYQDVLAAYGITCSMSRRGNCYDNAVMEAFFSTVKSEIGEWFASHGDAKAELFDYIEVFYNQRRRHSAAGRMSPAAYERRLTHAA
;
A
#
# COMPACT_ATOMS: atom_id res chain seq x y z
N MET A 1 -11.17 -44.98 31.79
CA MET A 1 -9.71 -44.92 31.52
C MET A 1 -9.01 -45.78 32.56
N SER A 2 -8.08 -46.68 32.18
CA SER A 2 -7.37 -47.47 33.16
C SER A 2 -6.35 -46.62 33.92
N PRO A 3 -6.02 -46.94 35.19
CA PRO A 3 -5.01 -46.19 35.95
C PRO A 3 -3.65 -46.15 35.23
N SER A 4 -3.23 -47.24 34.61
CA SER A 4 -1.99 -47.30 33.81
C SER A 4 -2.04 -46.36 32.60
N GLY A 5 -3.18 -46.28 31.91
CA GLY A 5 -3.39 -45.34 30.80
C GLY A 5 -3.33 -43.86 31.20
N PHE A 6 -3.83 -43.53 32.39
CA PHE A 6 -3.75 -42.20 32.97
C PHE A 6 -2.29 -41.79 33.28
N TYR A 7 -1.53 -42.66 33.94
CA TYR A 7 -0.12 -42.36 34.26
C TYR A 7 0.74 -42.28 33.01
N ALA A 8 0.55 -43.18 32.03
CA ALA A 8 1.24 -43.12 30.75
C ALA A 8 0.90 -41.84 29.97
N TRP A 9 -0.35 -41.34 30.00
CA TRP A 9 -0.73 -40.09 29.41
C TRP A 9 -0.09 -38.88 30.11
N ARG A 10 -0.05 -38.90 31.46
CA ARG A 10 0.52 -37.82 32.27
C ARG A 10 2.03 -37.65 32.09
N THR A 11 2.76 -38.78 31.88
CA THR A 11 4.21 -38.80 31.74
C THR A 11 4.66 -38.81 30.27
N ARG A 12 3.72 -38.83 29.30
CA ARG A 12 4.06 -38.87 27.88
C ARG A 12 4.80 -37.59 27.51
N PRO A 13 5.99 -37.68 26.89
CA PRO A 13 6.65 -36.49 26.35
C PRO A 13 5.80 -35.81 25.29
N GLU A 14 5.96 -34.49 25.16
CA GLU A 14 5.27 -33.69 24.16
C GLU A 14 5.50 -34.23 22.76
N SER A 15 4.43 -34.33 21.95
CA SER A 15 4.55 -34.91 20.62
C SER A 15 5.40 -33.99 19.70
N ALA A 16 6.09 -34.58 18.72
CA ALA A 16 6.86 -33.86 17.72
C ALA A 16 6.00 -32.77 17.02
N ARG A 17 4.71 -33.06 16.79
CA ARG A 17 3.77 -32.10 16.22
C ARG A 17 3.54 -30.89 17.14
N THR A 18 3.43 -31.08 18.45
CA THR A 18 3.23 -29.99 19.42
C THR A 18 4.49 -29.12 19.52
N GLN A 19 5.67 -29.77 19.52
CA GLN A 19 6.94 -29.03 19.50
C GLN A 19 7.09 -28.18 18.23
N GLU A 20 6.73 -28.76 17.09
CA GLU A 20 6.73 -28.07 15.81
C GLU A 20 5.69 -26.92 15.79
N ASP A 21 4.48 -27.13 16.30
CA ASP A 21 3.48 -26.08 16.44
C ASP A 21 3.98 -24.91 17.30
N ARG A 22 4.73 -25.18 18.37
CA ARG A 22 5.35 -24.15 19.21
C ARG A 22 6.36 -23.31 18.41
N ARG A 23 7.23 -23.94 17.62
CA ARG A 23 8.18 -23.27 16.74
C ARG A 23 7.45 -22.39 15.70
N LEU A 24 6.43 -22.94 15.05
CA LEU A 24 5.65 -22.23 14.04
C LEU A 24 4.87 -21.04 14.63
N LYS A 25 4.41 -21.12 15.87
CA LYS A 25 3.76 -19.99 16.57
C LYS A 25 4.71 -18.80 16.71
N VAL A 26 5.98 -19.02 17.02
CA VAL A 26 6.98 -17.94 17.10
C VAL A 26 7.14 -17.23 15.74
N LEU A 27 7.30 -18.00 14.68
CA LEU A 27 7.39 -17.45 13.32
C LEU A 27 6.10 -16.71 12.91
N MET A 28 4.96 -17.25 13.27
CA MET A 28 3.65 -16.65 13.01
C MET A 28 3.49 -15.31 13.71
N HIS A 29 3.91 -15.19 14.97
CA HIS A 29 3.93 -13.92 15.69
C HIS A 29 4.88 -12.93 15.04
N ALA A 30 6.05 -13.35 14.59
CA ALA A 30 6.99 -12.50 13.87
C ALA A 30 6.38 -11.93 12.56
N SER A 31 5.73 -12.80 11.76
CA SER A 31 5.01 -12.39 10.55
C SER A 31 3.85 -11.44 10.87
N PHE A 32 3.02 -11.77 11.86
CA PHE A 32 1.86 -10.96 12.25
C PHE A 32 2.27 -9.57 12.74
N THR A 33 3.29 -9.50 13.60
CA THR A 33 3.85 -8.23 14.12
C THR A 33 4.54 -7.44 13.01
N GLY A 34 5.34 -8.11 12.16
CA GLY A 34 5.96 -7.50 10.98
C GLY A 34 4.94 -6.93 10.00
N GLY A 35 3.77 -7.59 9.89
CA GLY A 35 2.60 -7.14 9.14
C GLY A 35 1.72 -6.14 9.87
N ARG A 36 2.18 -5.57 11.01
CA ARG A 36 1.45 -4.57 11.83
C ARG A 36 0.05 -5.01 12.27
N GLY A 37 -0.19 -6.32 12.41
CA GLY A 37 -1.49 -6.88 12.75
C GLY A 37 -2.50 -6.92 11.59
N TYR A 38 -2.08 -6.66 10.35
CA TYR A 38 -2.92 -6.70 9.15
C TYR A 38 -2.72 -7.96 8.31
N TYR A 39 -1.76 -8.82 8.68
CA TYR A 39 -1.53 -10.06 7.98
C TYR A 39 -2.46 -11.16 8.49
N GLY A 40 -3.37 -11.60 7.64
CA GLY A 40 -4.13 -12.83 7.84
C GLY A 40 -3.38 -14.05 7.30
N SER A 41 -3.96 -15.22 7.46
CA SER A 41 -3.36 -16.50 7.07
C SER A 41 -2.75 -16.57 5.65
N PRO A 42 -3.28 -15.86 4.61
CA PRO A 42 -2.64 -15.87 3.30
C PRO A 42 -1.26 -15.21 3.28
N ARG A 43 -1.12 -14.02 3.88
CA ARG A 43 0.16 -13.29 3.91
C ARG A 43 1.17 -13.94 4.86
N ILE A 44 0.69 -14.49 6.00
CA ILE A 44 1.54 -15.29 6.90
C ILE A 44 2.07 -16.53 6.18
N GLN A 45 1.24 -17.19 5.35
CA GLN A 45 1.69 -18.32 4.54
C GLN A 45 2.76 -17.90 3.52
N ASP A 46 2.61 -16.73 2.90
CA ASP A 46 3.60 -16.20 1.97
C ASP A 46 4.94 -15.92 2.67
N ASP A 47 4.93 -15.39 3.91
CA ASP A 47 6.14 -15.20 4.73
C ASP A 47 6.78 -16.55 5.09
N PHE A 48 5.98 -17.53 5.49
CA PHE A 48 6.46 -18.87 5.79
C PHE A 48 7.16 -19.50 4.58
N LEU A 49 6.55 -19.41 3.39
CA LEU A 49 7.17 -19.91 2.15
C LEU A 49 8.49 -19.22 1.85
N GLU A 50 8.59 -17.91 2.06
CA GLU A 50 9.83 -17.16 1.89
C GLU A 50 10.91 -17.56 2.89
N TRP A 51 10.53 -17.97 4.10
CA TRP A 51 11.44 -18.51 5.12
C TRP A 51 11.75 -20.01 4.95
N GLY A 52 11.26 -20.63 3.88
CA GLY A 52 11.46 -22.06 3.60
C GLY A 52 10.52 -22.99 4.35
N GLU A 53 9.47 -22.45 4.99
CA GLU A 53 8.51 -23.23 5.78
C GLU A 53 7.27 -23.61 4.95
N HIS A 54 7.11 -24.90 4.66
CA HIS A 54 5.97 -25.44 3.90
C HIS A 54 4.82 -25.83 4.81
N VAL A 55 4.04 -24.87 5.25
CA VAL A 55 2.91 -25.07 6.18
C VAL A 55 1.57 -24.86 5.47
N SER A 56 0.63 -25.79 5.66
CA SER A 56 -0.69 -25.64 5.08
C SER A 56 -1.45 -24.45 5.70
N ARG A 57 -2.22 -23.73 4.88
CA ARG A 57 -3.03 -22.60 5.35
C ARG A 57 -4.00 -22.99 6.47
N LYS A 58 -4.56 -24.21 6.43
CA LYS A 58 -5.43 -24.72 7.50
C LYS A 58 -4.69 -24.79 8.85
N ARG A 59 -3.42 -25.23 8.85
CA ARG A 59 -2.59 -25.26 10.07
C ARG A 59 -2.33 -23.85 10.59
N ILE A 60 -1.99 -22.90 9.72
CA ILE A 60 -1.79 -21.49 10.09
C ILE A 60 -3.06 -20.91 10.72
N ILE A 61 -4.24 -21.12 10.09
CA ILE A 61 -5.53 -20.64 10.64
C ILE A 61 -5.76 -21.20 12.06
N ARG A 62 -5.53 -22.49 12.26
CA ARG A 62 -5.68 -23.11 13.58
C ARG A 62 -4.74 -22.48 14.62
N LEU A 63 -3.46 -22.33 14.27
CA LEU A 63 -2.48 -21.71 15.17
C LEU A 63 -2.81 -20.25 15.48
N MET A 64 -3.27 -19.47 14.48
CA MET A 64 -3.74 -18.09 14.71
C MET A 64 -4.91 -18.06 15.70
N GLN A 65 -5.87 -18.98 15.59
CA GLN A 65 -7.01 -19.07 16.50
C GLN A 65 -6.56 -19.45 17.91
N GLU A 66 -5.64 -20.40 18.06
CA GLU A 66 -5.07 -20.79 19.34
C GLU A 66 -4.36 -19.63 20.06
N GLU A 67 -3.68 -18.76 19.31
CA GLU A 67 -2.95 -17.58 19.81
C GLU A 67 -3.83 -16.32 19.89
N GLY A 68 -5.10 -16.39 19.53
CA GLY A 68 -6.00 -15.23 19.50
C GLY A 68 -5.61 -14.15 18.47
N LEU A 69 -4.83 -14.51 17.45
CA LEU A 69 -4.41 -13.57 16.42
C LEU A 69 -5.51 -13.37 15.38
N GLN A 70 -6.01 -12.16 15.29
CA GLN A 70 -7.02 -11.76 14.32
C GLN A 70 -6.53 -10.56 13.51
N ALA A 71 -6.47 -10.70 12.18
CA ALA A 71 -6.11 -9.61 11.30
C ALA A 71 -7.17 -8.49 11.37
N ARG A 72 -6.71 -7.24 11.45
CA ARG A 72 -7.60 -6.07 11.41
C ARG A 72 -8.31 -6.00 10.06
N VAL A 73 -9.63 -5.74 10.09
CA VAL A 73 -10.48 -5.66 8.89
C VAL A 73 -10.54 -4.23 8.41
N ARG A 74 -10.50 -4.02 7.08
CA ARG A 74 -10.67 -2.71 6.46
C ARG A 74 -12.07 -2.14 6.73
N LYS A 75 -12.16 -0.89 7.16
CA LYS A 75 -13.42 -0.13 7.15
C LYS A 75 -13.68 0.38 5.72
N ARG A 76 -14.94 0.35 5.26
CA ARG A 76 -15.33 0.94 3.97
C ARG A 76 -15.25 2.46 4.06
N TYR A 77 -14.67 3.09 3.05
CA TYR A 77 -14.48 4.54 2.95
C TYR A 77 -15.45 5.17 1.93
N LYS A 78 -15.78 6.46 2.12
CA LYS A 78 -16.63 7.23 1.20
C LYS A 78 -15.73 8.26 0.50
N VAL A 79 -15.84 8.35 -0.84
CA VAL A 79 -15.05 9.25 -1.68
C VAL A 79 -15.78 10.60 -1.82
N THR A 80 -15.02 11.70 -1.84
CA THR A 80 -15.50 13.05 -2.13
C THR A 80 -14.46 13.80 -2.95
N THR A 81 -14.64 13.87 -4.27
CA THR A 81 -13.82 14.70 -5.17
C THR A 81 -14.67 15.84 -5.71
N ASP A 82 -14.18 17.08 -5.65
CA ASP A 82 -14.77 18.26 -6.29
C ASP A 82 -14.00 18.53 -7.60
N SER A 83 -14.70 18.42 -8.74
CA SER A 83 -14.14 18.57 -10.09
C SER A 83 -14.79 19.73 -10.86
N ASP A 84 -15.32 20.74 -10.17
CA ASP A 84 -15.97 21.89 -10.81
C ASP A 84 -14.99 23.06 -10.98
N HIS A 85 -14.29 23.10 -12.12
CA HIS A 85 -13.36 24.17 -12.50
C HIS A 85 -13.24 24.30 -14.03
N ASP A 86 -12.80 25.49 -14.52
CA ASP A 86 -12.67 25.83 -15.95
C ASP A 86 -11.29 25.50 -16.57
N GLN A 87 -10.43 24.72 -15.89
CA GLN A 87 -9.10 24.39 -16.40
C GLN A 87 -9.17 23.31 -17.50
N PRO A 88 -8.21 23.28 -18.45
CA PRO A 88 -8.15 22.27 -19.49
C PRO A 88 -8.04 20.86 -18.91
N ILE A 89 -8.85 19.93 -19.43
CA ILE A 89 -8.89 18.54 -19.01
C ILE A 89 -8.25 17.69 -20.11
N ALA A 90 -7.28 16.85 -19.73
CA ALA A 90 -6.65 15.90 -20.65
C ALA A 90 -7.56 14.68 -20.89
N ASP A 91 -7.38 14.04 -22.05
CA ASP A 91 -8.11 12.81 -22.39
C ASP A 91 -7.78 11.65 -21.41
N ASN A 92 -8.76 10.78 -21.19
CA ASN A 92 -8.53 9.55 -20.44
C ASN A 92 -7.81 8.49 -21.29
N LEU A 93 -6.48 8.52 -21.27
CA LEU A 93 -5.64 7.55 -21.97
C LEU A 93 -5.44 6.25 -21.20
N LEU A 94 -5.61 6.26 -19.88
CA LEU A 94 -5.45 5.06 -19.04
C LEU A 94 -6.61 4.06 -19.25
N GLN A 95 -7.85 4.55 -19.48
CA GLN A 95 -9.05 3.74 -19.78
C GLN A 95 -9.26 2.55 -18.83
N GLN A 96 -8.97 2.73 -17.53
CA GLN A 96 -9.05 1.68 -16.50
C GLN A 96 -8.09 0.49 -16.71
N ASP A 97 -7.12 0.61 -17.62
CA ASP A 97 -6.05 -0.38 -17.75
C ASP A 97 -4.94 -0.09 -16.74
N PHE A 98 -5.09 -0.65 -15.55
CA PHE A 98 -4.16 -0.51 -14.43
C PHE A 98 -2.98 -1.51 -14.48
N THR A 99 -2.71 -2.08 -15.63
CA THR A 99 -1.55 -2.94 -15.86
C THR A 99 -0.35 -2.12 -16.35
N ALA A 100 0.85 -2.60 -16.07
CA ALA A 100 2.08 -2.08 -16.64
C ALA A 100 3.10 -3.22 -16.72
N ASP A 101 3.92 -3.22 -17.78
CA ASP A 101 4.89 -4.30 -18.04
C ASP A 101 6.25 -4.03 -17.39
N ARG A 102 6.52 -2.78 -17.05
CA ARG A 102 7.79 -2.32 -16.46
C ARG A 102 7.58 -1.12 -15.53
N PRO A 103 8.51 -0.88 -14.60
CA PRO A 103 8.50 0.34 -13.81
C PRO A 103 8.54 1.61 -14.67
N ASN A 104 7.94 2.68 -14.19
CA ASN A 104 7.91 4.00 -14.85
C ASN A 104 7.24 4.01 -16.25
N GLN A 105 6.33 3.07 -16.48
CA GLN A 105 5.48 3.09 -17.68
C GLN A 105 4.19 3.87 -17.45
N ARG A 106 3.57 3.68 -16.28
CA ARG A 106 2.31 4.32 -15.90
C ARG A 106 2.33 4.67 -14.42
N TRP A 107 2.17 5.94 -14.12
CA TRP A 107 1.96 6.43 -12.75
C TRP A 107 0.54 6.90 -12.56
N VAL A 108 0.02 6.73 -11.37
CA VAL A 108 -1.28 7.31 -10.95
C VAL A 108 -1.08 8.20 -9.74
N GLY A 109 -1.73 9.37 -9.75
CA GLY A 109 -1.66 10.35 -8.69
C GLY A 109 -3.03 10.70 -8.14
N ASP A 110 -3.09 11.00 -6.84
CA ASP A 110 -4.30 11.47 -6.17
C ASP A 110 -3.96 12.11 -4.82
N THR A 111 -4.93 12.84 -4.26
CA THR A 111 -4.83 13.47 -2.94
C THR A 111 -5.90 12.96 -1.98
N SER A 112 -5.58 12.92 -0.69
CA SER A 112 -6.53 12.54 0.34
C SER A 112 -6.42 13.42 1.56
N GLU A 113 -7.57 13.79 2.14
CA GLU A 113 -7.66 14.54 3.39
C GLU A 113 -7.36 13.63 4.59
N LEU A 114 -6.61 14.18 5.55
CA LEU A 114 -6.32 13.62 6.87
C LEU A 114 -6.77 14.62 7.94
N ARG A 115 -7.07 14.12 9.13
CA ARG A 115 -7.48 14.94 10.27
C ARG A 115 -6.31 15.20 11.20
N ILE A 116 -6.13 16.45 11.63
CA ILE A 116 -5.06 16.86 12.54
C ILE A 116 -5.65 17.50 13.80
N GLY A 117 -5.32 16.96 14.96
CA GLY A 117 -5.86 17.43 16.23
C GLY A 117 -7.38 17.41 16.26
N GLU A 118 -8.01 18.39 16.91
CA GLU A 118 -9.46 18.44 17.05
C GLU A 118 -10.17 18.92 15.75
N ASN A 119 -9.66 19.96 15.11
CA ASN A 119 -10.33 20.62 13.97
C ASN A 119 -9.40 20.89 12.78
N GLY A 120 -8.15 20.45 12.84
CA GLY A 120 -7.18 20.67 11.76
C GLY A 120 -7.30 19.62 10.65
N LYS A 121 -6.75 20.00 9.50
CA LYS A 121 -6.67 19.15 8.32
C LYS A 121 -5.26 19.14 7.76
N ALA A 122 -4.92 18.04 7.12
CA ALA A 122 -3.78 17.92 6.23
C ALA A 122 -4.21 17.20 4.95
N TYR A 123 -3.45 17.38 3.91
CA TYR A 123 -3.67 16.74 2.62
C TYR A 123 -2.42 15.96 2.24
N LEU A 124 -2.61 14.73 1.87
CA LEU A 124 -1.58 13.80 1.42
C LEU A 124 -1.71 13.62 -0.09
N ALA A 125 -0.74 14.11 -0.86
CA ALA A 125 -0.60 13.78 -2.27
C ALA A 125 0.32 12.58 -2.44
N VAL A 126 -0.05 11.65 -3.32
CA VAL A 126 0.71 10.42 -3.57
C VAL A 126 0.76 10.14 -5.06
N ILE A 127 1.92 9.67 -5.53
CA ILE A 127 2.10 9.12 -6.88
C ILE A 127 2.57 7.67 -6.74
N LEU A 128 1.88 6.77 -7.43
CA LEU A 128 2.07 5.34 -7.35
C LEU A 128 2.38 4.77 -8.74
N ASP A 129 3.40 3.93 -8.84
CA ASP A 129 3.73 3.19 -10.04
C ASP A 129 2.80 1.98 -10.20
N LEU A 130 2.11 1.90 -11.33
CA LEU A 130 1.14 0.81 -11.59
C LEU A 130 1.79 -0.56 -11.75
N TYR A 131 3.07 -0.63 -12.15
CA TYR A 131 3.77 -1.90 -12.29
C TYR A 131 3.90 -2.64 -10.96
N SER A 132 4.46 -1.97 -9.97
CA SER A 132 4.82 -2.58 -8.68
C SER A 132 3.90 -2.18 -7.53
N ARG A 133 3.08 -1.15 -7.73
CA ARG A 133 2.35 -0.45 -6.66
C ARG A 133 3.29 0.31 -5.72
N PHE A 134 4.52 0.59 -6.15
CA PHE A 134 5.48 1.37 -5.38
C PHE A 134 5.04 2.84 -5.31
N VAL A 135 5.03 3.43 -4.12
CA VAL A 135 4.84 4.87 -3.96
C VAL A 135 6.13 5.57 -4.36
N VAL A 136 6.13 6.16 -5.56
CA VAL A 136 7.31 6.82 -6.15
C VAL A 136 7.51 8.22 -5.61
N GLY A 137 6.43 8.91 -5.24
CA GLY A 137 6.48 10.24 -4.63
C GLY A 137 5.27 10.50 -3.74
N TRP A 138 5.48 11.31 -2.72
CA TRP A 138 4.41 11.76 -1.82
C TRP A 138 4.79 13.06 -1.13
N ALA A 139 3.78 13.82 -0.74
CA ALA A 139 3.94 15.05 0.05
C ALA A 139 2.73 15.26 0.96
N ILE A 140 2.93 15.97 2.07
CA ILE A 140 1.87 16.38 3.01
C ILE A 140 1.89 17.90 3.19
N SER A 141 0.73 18.54 3.24
CA SER A 141 0.55 19.98 3.45
C SER A 141 -0.72 20.26 4.24
N ALA A 142 -0.79 21.44 4.88
CA ALA A 142 -2.03 21.95 5.48
C ALA A 142 -3.03 22.44 4.44
N VAL A 143 -2.57 22.71 3.21
CA VAL A 143 -3.37 23.25 2.11
C VAL A 143 -3.37 22.26 0.96
N ASN A 144 -4.55 22.04 0.36
CA ASN A 144 -4.68 21.25 -0.87
C ASN A 144 -4.55 22.19 -2.08
N ASP A 145 -3.33 22.42 -2.49
CA ASP A 145 -3.00 23.29 -3.61
C ASP A 145 -2.06 22.60 -4.62
N ARG A 146 -1.79 23.28 -5.74
CA ARG A 146 -0.86 22.79 -6.77
C ARG A 146 0.55 22.53 -6.25
N HIS A 147 1.00 23.27 -5.23
CA HIS A 147 2.35 23.07 -4.67
C HIS A 147 2.48 21.73 -3.94
N LEU A 148 1.40 21.24 -3.35
CA LEU A 148 1.38 19.92 -2.71
C LEU A 148 1.58 18.83 -3.77
N THR A 149 0.82 18.84 -4.85
CA THR A 149 0.91 17.83 -5.91
C THR A 149 2.22 17.92 -6.69
N ILE A 150 2.74 19.13 -6.95
CA ILE A 150 4.06 19.34 -7.56
C ILE A 150 5.18 18.76 -6.68
N LYS A 151 5.17 18.97 -5.35
CA LYS A 151 6.17 18.38 -4.45
C LYS A 151 6.17 16.86 -4.50
N ALA A 152 5.00 16.23 -4.58
CA ALA A 152 4.91 14.77 -4.74
C ALA A 152 5.50 14.32 -6.10
N LEU A 153 5.21 15.06 -7.17
CA LEU A 153 5.75 14.81 -8.51
C LEU A 153 7.26 14.99 -8.56
N GLU A 154 7.78 16.07 -8.01
CA GLU A 154 9.23 16.30 -7.94
C GLU A 154 9.97 15.21 -7.17
N MET A 155 9.41 14.73 -6.05
CA MET A 155 9.97 13.57 -5.33
C MET A 155 10.02 12.34 -6.23
N ALA A 156 8.92 12.05 -6.96
CA ALA A 156 8.85 10.92 -7.88
C ALA A 156 9.89 11.04 -9.01
N LEU A 157 10.00 12.20 -9.63
CA LEU A 157 10.95 12.48 -10.70
C LEU A 157 12.40 12.33 -10.24
N LYS A 158 12.75 12.91 -9.08
CA LYS A 158 14.09 12.81 -8.49
C LYS A 158 14.44 11.36 -8.12
N ARG A 159 13.48 10.59 -7.63
CA ARG A 159 13.67 9.19 -7.22
C ARG A 159 13.83 8.25 -8.40
N ARG A 160 13.05 8.46 -9.45
CA ARG A 160 12.90 7.50 -10.55
C ARG A 160 13.65 7.87 -11.82
N CYS A 161 13.91 9.15 -12.04
CA CYS A 161 14.50 9.66 -13.29
C CYS A 161 13.86 8.95 -14.52
N PRO A 162 12.54 9.03 -14.70
CA PRO A 162 11.86 8.25 -15.73
C PRO A 162 12.33 8.69 -17.11
N GLY A 163 12.49 7.71 -18.02
CA GLY A 163 12.71 7.99 -19.44
C GLY A 163 11.42 8.46 -20.14
N LEU A 164 11.53 8.72 -21.43
CA LEU A 164 10.38 9.09 -22.27
C LEU A 164 9.31 7.99 -22.30
N GLY A 165 8.04 8.41 -22.48
CA GLY A 165 6.91 7.50 -22.63
C GLY A 165 6.20 7.13 -21.32
N LEU A 166 6.51 7.81 -20.21
CA LEU A 166 5.74 7.71 -19.00
C LEU A 166 4.35 8.35 -19.17
N LEU A 167 3.30 7.61 -18.82
CA LEU A 167 1.94 8.13 -18.68
C LEU A 167 1.68 8.46 -17.21
N HIS A 168 1.25 9.68 -16.91
CA HIS A 168 0.76 10.07 -15.59
C HIS A 168 -0.75 10.29 -15.62
N HIS A 169 -1.48 9.52 -14.83
CA HIS A 169 -2.93 9.61 -14.71
C HIS A 169 -3.35 10.15 -13.34
N SER A 170 -4.31 11.08 -13.33
CA SER A 170 -4.90 11.65 -12.12
C SER A 170 -6.42 11.83 -12.25
N ASP A 171 -7.08 12.27 -11.18
CA ASP A 171 -8.43 12.82 -11.31
C ASP A 171 -8.41 14.19 -12.01
N GLN A 172 -9.61 14.76 -12.23
CA GLN A 172 -9.78 16.10 -12.80
C GLN A 172 -9.69 17.21 -11.73
N GLY A 173 -9.04 16.99 -10.59
CA GLY A 173 -8.90 18.00 -9.56
C GLY A 173 -8.09 19.21 -10.06
N SER A 174 -8.48 20.42 -9.64
CA SER A 174 -7.84 21.68 -10.06
C SER A 174 -6.32 21.72 -9.82
N THR A 175 -5.82 20.98 -8.85
CA THR A 175 -4.39 20.87 -8.53
C THR A 175 -3.60 20.16 -9.63
N TYR A 176 -4.17 19.11 -10.27
CA TYR A 176 -3.57 18.36 -11.36
C TYR A 176 -3.78 19.02 -12.72
N ALA A 177 -4.90 19.74 -12.91
CA ALA A 177 -5.19 20.48 -14.11
C ALA A 177 -4.46 21.85 -14.18
N SER A 178 -3.80 22.27 -13.09
CA SER A 178 -3.10 23.57 -13.04
C SER A 178 -1.97 23.65 -14.06
N GLU A 179 -1.78 24.83 -14.66
CA GLU A 179 -0.73 25.12 -15.64
C GLU A 179 0.65 24.73 -15.10
N ASP A 180 0.98 25.16 -13.86
CA ASP A 180 2.27 24.82 -13.22
C ASP A 180 2.51 23.30 -13.15
N TYR A 181 1.48 22.48 -12.88
CA TYR A 181 1.61 21.02 -12.83
C TYR A 181 1.82 20.43 -14.23
N GLN A 182 1.05 20.92 -15.22
CA GLN A 182 1.17 20.51 -16.60
C GLN A 182 2.52 20.88 -17.21
N ASP A 183 3.07 22.05 -16.86
CA ASP A 183 4.40 22.49 -17.28
C ASP A 183 5.50 21.55 -16.77
N VAL A 184 5.40 21.07 -15.50
CA VAL A 184 6.33 20.07 -14.98
C VAL A 184 6.23 18.78 -15.77
N LEU A 185 5.03 18.27 -16.06
CA LEU A 185 4.86 17.04 -16.87
C LEU A 185 5.46 17.22 -18.27
N ALA A 186 5.18 18.35 -18.92
CA ALA A 186 5.68 18.66 -20.26
C ALA A 186 7.21 18.76 -20.31
N ALA A 187 7.84 19.41 -19.29
CA ALA A 187 9.28 19.54 -19.18
C ALA A 187 10.02 18.18 -19.11
N TYR A 188 9.35 17.15 -18.57
CA TYR A 188 9.90 15.78 -18.50
C TYR A 188 9.36 14.85 -19.59
N GLY A 189 8.61 15.35 -20.58
CA GLY A 189 8.03 14.55 -21.65
C GLY A 189 7.04 13.49 -21.18
N ILE A 190 6.33 13.77 -20.07
CA ILE A 190 5.35 12.87 -19.47
C ILE A 190 3.98 13.14 -20.09
N THR A 191 3.33 12.08 -20.57
CA THR A 191 1.99 12.18 -21.13
C THR A 191 0.95 12.29 -19.99
N CYS A 192 0.16 13.38 -20.00
CA CYS A 192 -0.93 13.56 -19.05
C CYS A 192 -2.17 12.76 -19.47
N SER A 193 -2.84 12.18 -18.51
CA SER A 193 -4.14 11.51 -18.65
C SER A 193 -5.00 11.84 -17.44
N MET A 194 -6.29 12.11 -17.64
CA MET A 194 -7.22 12.43 -16.56
C MET A 194 -8.44 11.51 -16.58
N SER A 195 -8.96 11.17 -15.41
CA SER A 195 -10.18 10.38 -15.28
C SER A 195 -11.39 11.14 -15.88
N ARG A 196 -12.42 10.41 -16.25
CA ARG A 196 -13.68 11.03 -16.67
C ARG A 196 -14.40 11.63 -15.47
N ARG A 197 -15.10 12.74 -15.69
CA ARG A 197 -15.88 13.42 -14.64
C ARG A 197 -16.88 12.46 -14.00
N GLY A 198 -16.83 12.35 -12.67
CA GLY A 198 -17.75 11.50 -11.89
C GLY A 198 -17.52 9.99 -12.01
N ASN A 199 -16.46 9.54 -12.68
CA ASN A 199 -16.15 8.12 -12.79
C ASN A 199 -15.05 7.71 -11.80
N CYS A 200 -15.44 7.28 -10.60
CA CYS A 200 -14.53 6.83 -9.55
C CYS A 200 -13.70 5.58 -9.97
N TYR A 201 -14.19 4.77 -10.89
CA TYR A 201 -13.46 3.58 -11.35
C TYR A 201 -12.19 3.92 -12.12
N ASP A 202 -12.10 5.12 -12.71
CA ASP A 202 -10.93 5.56 -13.45
C ASP A 202 -9.71 5.80 -12.53
N ASN A 203 -9.92 5.97 -11.20
CA ASN A 203 -8.86 6.12 -10.19
C ASN A 203 -8.92 5.06 -9.07
N ALA A 204 -9.50 3.90 -9.36
CA ALA A 204 -9.75 2.84 -8.36
C ALA A 204 -8.48 2.35 -7.62
N VAL A 205 -7.31 2.43 -8.25
CA VAL A 205 -6.04 2.05 -7.63
C VAL A 205 -5.67 3.00 -6.50
N MET A 206 -5.84 4.32 -6.69
CA MET A 206 -5.56 5.32 -5.66
C MET A 206 -6.58 5.26 -4.53
N GLU A 207 -7.87 5.06 -4.85
CA GLU A 207 -8.90 4.80 -3.83
C GLU A 207 -8.55 3.59 -2.96
N ALA A 208 -8.12 2.48 -3.57
CA ALA A 208 -7.69 1.29 -2.84
C ALA A 208 -6.43 1.54 -1.99
N PHE A 209 -5.50 2.37 -2.48
CA PHE A 209 -4.32 2.78 -1.74
C PHE A 209 -4.70 3.60 -0.51
N PHE A 210 -5.44 4.70 -0.65
CA PHE A 210 -5.84 5.55 0.47
C PHE A 210 -6.72 4.81 1.48
N SER A 211 -7.64 3.96 1.01
CA SER A 211 -8.40 3.08 1.89
C SER A 211 -7.49 2.17 2.72
N THR A 212 -6.39 1.68 2.11
CA THR A 212 -5.39 0.89 2.81
C THR A 212 -4.65 1.71 3.86
N VAL A 213 -4.11 2.89 3.49
CA VAL A 213 -3.41 3.80 4.40
C VAL A 213 -4.29 4.13 5.60
N LYS A 214 -5.50 4.66 5.35
CA LYS A 214 -6.43 5.07 6.41
C LYS A 214 -6.89 3.92 7.29
N SER A 215 -7.00 2.70 6.77
CA SER A 215 -7.36 1.53 7.58
C SER A 215 -6.19 1.01 8.43
N GLU A 216 -4.96 1.16 7.95
CA GLU A 216 -3.77 0.59 8.60
C GLU A 216 -3.10 1.56 9.58
N ILE A 217 -3.06 2.87 9.31
CA ILE A 217 -2.50 3.86 10.24
C ILE A 217 -3.52 4.87 10.78
N GLY A 218 -4.76 4.84 10.25
CA GLY A 218 -5.79 5.80 10.61
C GLY A 218 -5.80 7.03 9.70
N GLU A 219 -6.70 7.94 10.02
CA GLU A 219 -6.85 9.21 9.32
C GLU A 219 -6.71 10.41 10.26
N TRP A 220 -6.51 10.16 11.54
CA TRP A 220 -6.36 11.15 12.59
C TRP A 220 -4.96 11.12 13.18
N PHE A 221 -4.34 12.27 13.31
CA PHE A 221 -3.00 12.45 13.86
C PHE A 221 -3.01 13.63 14.83
N ALA A 222 -2.18 13.58 15.88
CA ALA A 222 -2.14 14.63 16.90
C ALA A 222 -1.60 15.95 16.34
N SER A 223 -0.62 15.90 15.44
CA SER A 223 -0.02 17.07 14.81
C SER A 223 0.41 16.78 13.36
N HIS A 224 0.73 17.83 12.61
CA HIS A 224 1.34 17.73 11.28
C HIS A 224 2.69 16.97 11.30
N GLY A 225 3.49 17.17 12.36
CA GLY A 225 4.75 16.48 12.56
C GLY A 225 4.55 14.98 12.74
N ASP A 226 3.58 14.59 13.57
CA ASP A 226 3.23 13.17 13.79
C ASP A 226 2.71 12.52 12.51
N ALA A 227 1.80 13.21 11.79
CA ALA A 227 1.30 12.71 10.51
C ALA A 227 2.42 12.46 9.51
N LYS A 228 3.37 13.41 9.38
CA LYS A 228 4.52 13.27 8.47
C LYS A 228 5.43 12.12 8.87
N ALA A 229 5.72 11.97 10.16
CA ALA A 229 6.60 10.91 10.67
C ALA A 229 5.96 9.52 10.47
N GLU A 230 4.68 9.38 10.80
CA GLU A 230 3.96 8.11 10.66
C GLU A 230 3.73 7.73 9.20
N LEU A 231 3.42 8.69 8.33
CA LEU A 231 3.34 8.47 6.88
C LEU A 231 4.69 8.09 6.29
N PHE A 232 5.79 8.71 6.72
CA PHE A 232 7.13 8.34 6.28
C PHE A 232 7.44 6.89 6.65
N ASP A 233 7.27 6.52 7.92
CA ASP A 233 7.50 5.15 8.38
C ASP A 233 6.58 4.15 7.67
N TYR A 234 5.30 4.52 7.48
CA TYR A 234 4.36 3.68 6.78
C TYR A 234 4.73 3.51 5.29
N ILE A 235 4.94 4.58 4.56
CA ILE A 235 5.15 4.54 3.10
C ILE A 235 6.54 4.00 2.77
N GLU A 236 7.60 4.58 3.37
CA GLU A 236 8.97 4.28 2.95
C GLU A 236 9.49 2.98 3.56
N VAL A 237 9.20 2.73 4.85
CA VAL A 237 9.75 1.57 5.55
C VAL A 237 8.84 0.35 5.44
N PHE A 238 7.52 0.52 5.57
CA PHE A 238 6.61 -0.61 5.58
C PHE A 238 5.98 -0.88 4.22
N TYR A 239 5.23 0.08 3.64
CA TYR A 239 4.46 -0.13 2.42
C TYR A 239 5.34 -0.52 1.23
N ASN A 240 6.35 0.28 0.93
CA ASN A 240 7.24 0.05 -0.20
C ASN A 240 8.16 -1.16 0.00
N GLN A 241 8.69 -1.38 1.22
CA GLN A 241 9.74 -2.36 1.44
C GLN A 241 9.26 -3.73 1.95
N ARG A 242 8.14 -3.77 2.69
CA ARG A 242 7.71 -4.98 3.41
C ARG A 242 6.31 -5.43 3.08
N ARG A 243 5.37 -4.48 2.88
CA ARG A 243 3.96 -4.80 2.75
C ARG A 243 3.68 -5.61 1.49
N ARG A 244 3.14 -6.82 1.66
CA ARG A 244 2.78 -7.71 0.55
C ARG A 244 1.54 -7.23 -0.20
N HIS A 245 1.62 -7.22 -1.52
CA HIS A 245 0.56 -6.81 -2.44
C HIS A 245 0.12 -7.96 -3.34
N SER A 246 -1.20 -8.21 -3.40
CA SER A 246 -1.74 -9.24 -4.31
C SER A 246 -1.46 -8.94 -5.78
N ALA A 247 -1.54 -7.65 -6.16
CA ALA A 247 -1.25 -7.21 -7.53
C ALA A 247 0.25 -7.27 -7.92
N ALA A 248 1.17 -7.38 -6.93
CA ALA A 248 2.60 -7.52 -7.13
C ALA A 248 3.08 -8.95 -6.78
N GLY A 249 2.35 -9.96 -7.22
CA GLY A 249 2.72 -11.35 -7.00
C GLY A 249 2.89 -11.74 -5.53
N ARG A 250 2.15 -11.09 -4.62
CA ARG A 250 2.23 -11.27 -3.16
C ARG A 250 3.59 -10.90 -2.54
N MET A 251 4.35 -10.06 -3.23
CA MET A 251 5.60 -9.47 -2.73
C MET A 251 5.39 -8.02 -2.31
N SER A 252 6.39 -7.45 -1.65
CA SER A 252 6.42 -5.99 -1.47
C SER A 252 6.74 -5.29 -2.80
N PRO A 253 6.32 -4.03 -3.00
CA PRO A 253 6.62 -3.27 -4.21
C PRO A 253 8.10 -3.28 -4.57
N ALA A 254 8.98 -3.02 -3.61
CA ALA A 254 10.42 -3.04 -3.83
C ALA A 254 10.96 -4.43 -4.19
N ALA A 255 10.47 -5.49 -3.55
CA ALA A 255 10.89 -6.86 -3.88
C ALA A 255 10.41 -7.26 -5.29
N TYR A 256 9.21 -6.82 -5.69
CA TYR A 256 8.68 -7.07 -7.02
C TYR A 256 9.53 -6.42 -8.13
N GLU A 257 9.98 -5.18 -7.93
CA GLU A 257 10.86 -4.50 -8.90
C GLU A 257 12.25 -5.14 -8.98
N ARG A 258 12.83 -5.55 -7.84
CA ARG A 258 14.14 -6.23 -7.83
C ARG A 258 14.19 -7.51 -8.66
N ARG A 259 13.06 -8.21 -8.85
CA ARG A 259 13.03 -9.42 -9.71
C ARG A 259 13.38 -9.12 -11.17
N LEU A 260 13.03 -7.94 -11.69
CA LEU A 260 13.41 -7.57 -13.06
C LEU A 260 14.91 -7.41 -13.22
N THR A 261 15.58 -6.81 -12.22
CA THR A 261 17.03 -6.57 -12.26
C THR A 261 17.84 -7.87 -12.20
N HIS A 262 17.26 -8.97 -11.70
CA HIS A 262 17.92 -10.28 -11.65
C HIS A 262 17.55 -11.19 -12.84
N ALA A 263 16.58 -10.81 -13.66
CA ALA A 263 16.13 -11.57 -14.84
C ALA A 263 16.70 -11.03 -16.15
N ALA A 264 17.40 -9.89 -16.11
CA ALA A 264 18.13 -9.26 -17.23
C ALA A 264 19.63 -9.48 -17.07
#